data_76809879b810a0f7eadfca45dd9cf632
#
_entry.id   76809879b810a0f7eadfca45dd9cf632
#
_cell.length_a   1.000
_cell.length_b   1.000
_cell.length_c   1.000
_cell.angle_alpha   90.00
_cell.angle_beta   90.00
_cell.angle_gamma   90.00
#
_symmetry.space_group_name_H-M   'P 1'
#
loop_
_entity.id
_entity.type
_entity.pdbx_description
1 polymer ?
#
loop_
_entity_poly.entity_id
_entity_poly.type
_entity_poly.pdbx_seq_one_letter_code
_entity_poly.pdbx_strand_id
1 'polypeptide(L)'
;IFIECTRDGINLIDNNIIWNVEGRFDPKKIPVEPGSTGWYKMEEHDVVNGYGIYGEGTDHLRIVNNLIGNCRSAGYFAKPVSFRAEGMNRGGTSVDAELINNIFYHCEEAAIKMPTKANKAEGNCYVKEEGGYLRILYPQPPVCLHLPAWQEFYGFDLQGQEAWFDVDVDTEKLT
;
A
#
# COMPACT_ATOMS: atom_id res chain seq x y z
N ILE A 1 -1.94 1.12 -8.80
CA ILE A 1 -3.16 0.28 -8.89
C ILE A 1 -4.05 0.61 -7.70
N PHE A 2 -5.34 0.88 -7.95
CA PHE A 2 -6.34 1.13 -6.93
C PHE A 2 -7.45 0.08 -6.98
N ILE A 3 -7.75 -0.54 -5.84
CA ILE A 3 -8.80 -1.54 -5.70
C ILE A 3 -9.67 -1.17 -4.50
N GLU A 4 -10.98 -1.10 -4.72
CA GLU A 4 -11.93 -0.65 -3.70
C GLU A 4 -13.01 -1.70 -3.43
N CYS A 5 -13.24 -1.96 -2.15
CA CYS A 5 -14.42 -2.68 -1.63
C CYS A 5 -14.72 -4.04 -2.29
N THR A 6 -13.68 -4.81 -2.59
CA THR A 6 -13.83 -6.19 -3.06
C THR A 6 -13.82 -7.14 -1.86
N ARG A 7 -14.83 -8.00 -1.74
CA ARG A 7 -15.00 -8.91 -0.60
C ARG A 7 -15.11 -10.37 -0.98
N ASP A 8 -15.60 -10.62 -2.17
CA ASP A 8 -15.85 -11.97 -2.65
C ASP A 8 -14.79 -12.37 -3.69
N GLY A 9 -14.19 -13.52 -3.49
CA GLY A 9 -13.16 -14.04 -4.37
C GLY A 9 -11.77 -13.46 -4.08
N ILE A 10 -10.78 -13.95 -4.82
CA ILE A 10 -9.39 -13.53 -4.74
C ILE A 10 -9.11 -12.52 -5.84
N ASN A 11 -8.60 -11.35 -5.46
CA ASN A 11 -8.08 -10.37 -6.39
C ASN A 11 -6.58 -10.57 -6.54
N LEU A 12 -6.10 -10.81 -7.73
CA LEU A 12 -4.70 -11.12 -8.01
C LEU A 12 -4.03 -9.95 -8.76
N ILE A 13 -2.92 -9.50 -8.21
CA ILE A 13 -1.96 -8.60 -8.86
C ILE A 13 -0.65 -9.37 -8.96
N ASP A 14 -0.30 -9.82 -10.15
CA ASP A 14 0.82 -10.72 -10.39
C ASP A 14 1.68 -10.28 -11.56
N ASN A 15 3.01 -10.37 -11.39
CA ASN A 15 4.00 -10.09 -12.43
C ASN A 15 3.92 -8.68 -13.07
N ASN A 16 3.65 -7.65 -12.28
CA ASN A 16 3.62 -6.28 -12.78
C ASN A 16 4.92 -5.52 -12.43
N ILE A 17 5.21 -4.51 -13.24
CA ILE A 17 6.16 -3.46 -12.91
C ILE A 17 5.34 -2.20 -12.61
N ILE A 18 5.42 -1.71 -11.38
CA ILE A 18 4.76 -0.51 -10.88
C ILE A 18 5.86 0.45 -10.46
N TRP A 19 6.07 1.50 -11.25
CA TRP A 19 7.28 2.31 -11.14
C TRP A 19 7.00 3.81 -11.26
N ASN A 20 7.78 4.63 -10.54
CA ASN A 20 7.67 6.09 -10.54
C ASN A 20 6.25 6.57 -10.20
N VAL A 21 5.72 6.11 -9.08
CA VAL A 21 4.37 6.48 -8.65
C VAL A 21 4.41 7.79 -7.90
N GLU A 22 4.24 8.88 -8.64
CA GLU A 22 4.16 10.22 -8.08
C GLU A 22 2.77 10.51 -7.53
N GLY A 23 2.72 11.05 -6.33
CA GLY A 23 1.49 11.63 -5.80
C GLY A 23 1.28 13.02 -6.39
N ARG A 24 0.16 13.24 -7.01
CA ARG A 24 -0.26 14.59 -7.42
C ARG A 24 -1.44 15.04 -6.59
N PHE A 25 -1.17 15.87 -5.62
CA PHE A 25 -2.20 16.65 -4.99
C PHE A 25 -1.68 18.05 -4.67
N ASP A 26 -2.37 19.03 -5.22
CA ASP A 26 -2.20 20.42 -4.81
C ASP A 26 -3.48 20.86 -4.09
N PRO A 27 -3.50 20.84 -2.75
CA PRO A 27 -4.69 21.22 -1.97
C PRO A 27 -5.17 22.65 -2.26
N LYS A 28 -4.30 23.47 -2.83
CA LYS A 28 -4.64 24.87 -3.19
C LYS A 28 -5.45 24.99 -4.48
N LYS A 29 -5.56 23.90 -5.26
CA LYS A 29 -6.24 23.93 -6.57
C LYS A 29 -7.64 23.35 -6.59
N ILE A 30 -8.09 22.72 -5.51
CA ILE A 30 -9.45 22.22 -5.43
C ILE A 30 -10.32 23.29 -4.77
N PRO A 31 -11.20 23.98 -5.53
CA PRO A 31 -12.16 24.90 -4.93
C PRO A 31 -13.17 24.08 -4.12
N VAL A 32 -13.07 24.16 -2.80
CA VAL A 32 -14.13 23.68 -1.92
C VAL A 32 -15.15 24.78 -1.85
N GLU A 33 -16.24 24.68 -2.56
CA GLU A 33 -17.34 25.63 -2.44
C GLU A 33 -18.00 25.52 -1.04
N PRO A 34 -18.15 26.62 -0.30
CA PRO A 34 -18.86 26.61 0.96
C PRO A 34 -20.30 26.11 0.76
N GLY A 35 -20.70 25.06 1.49
CA GLY A 35 -22.03 24.48 1.41
C GLY A 35 -22.23 23.41 0.36
N SER A 36 -21.20 23.06 -0.43
CA SER A 36 -21.25 21.84 -1.20
C SER A 36 -21.30 20.65 -0.23
N THR A 37 -22.24 19.73 -0.44
CA THR A 37 -22.17 18.38 0.15
C THR A 37 -21.02 17.62 -0.46
N GLY A 38 -20.04 18.34 -0.94
CA GLY A 38 -18.84 17.89 -1.58
C GLY A 38 -18.16 16.89 -0.71
N TRP A 39 -17.98 15.77 -1.25
CA TRP A 39 -17.51 14.50 -0.78
C TRP A 39 -16.18 14.55 -0.07
N TYR A 40 -15.49 15.65 -0.09
CA TYR A 40 -14.10 15.72 0.31
C TYR A 40 -13.81 17.00 1.09
N LYS A 41 -14.13 16.99 2.36
CA LYS A 41 -13.22 17.59 3.30
C LYS A 41 -12.05 16.62 3.40
N MET A 42 -11.12 16.72 2.46
CA MET A 42 -9.90 15.94 2.53
C MET A 42 -9.05 16.57 3.61
N GLU A 43 -8.87 15.86 4.69
CA GLU A 43 -7.84 16.19 5.64
C GLU A 43 -6.49 15.99 4.95
N GLU A 44 -5.51 16.85 5.20
CA GLU A 44 -4.21 16.88 4.49
C GLU A 44 -3.51 15.52 4.37
N HIS A 45 -3.78 14.60 5.29
CA HIS A 45 -3.21 13.27 5.33
C HIS A 45 -4.00 12.20 4.53
N ASP A 46 -5.19 12.50 4.06
CA ASP A 46 -6.00 11.56 3.24
C ASP A 46 -5.66 11.63 1.75
N VAL A 47 -4.75 12.49 1.38
CA VAL A 47 -4.53 12.90 0.00
C VAL A 47 -3.16 12.51 -0.53
N VAL A 48 -2.42 11.75 0.21
CA VAL A 48 -1.14 11.30 -0.30
C VAL A 48 -1.38 10.20 -1.32
N ASN A 49 -1.62 10.61 -2.56
CA ASN A 49 -1.42 9.74 -3.70
C ASN A 49 0.09 9.41 -3.79
N GLY A 50 0.46 8.38 -4.45
CA GLY A 50 1.85 7.93 -4.51
C GLY A 50 2.02 6.53 -3.94
N TYR A 51 0.92 5.79 -3.88
CA TYR A 51 0.90 4.38 -3.56
C TYR A 51 1.04 3.53 -4.83
N GLY A 52 1.97 2.60 -4.83
CA GLY A 52 2.08 1.63 -5.93
C GLY A 52 0.81 0.81 -6.06
N ILE A 53 0.38 0.21 -4.97
CA ILE A 53 -0.89 -0.51 -4.85
C ILE A 53 -1.65 0.03 -3.64
N TYR A 54 -2.90 0.41 -3.87
CA TYR A 54 -3.78 0.89 -2.83
C TYR A 54 -5.05 0.03 -2.75
N GLY A 55 -5.24 -0.64 -1.61
CA GLY A 55 -6.43 -1.42 -1.30
C GLY A 55 -7.32 -0.69 -0.28
N GLU A 56 -8.51 -0.30 -0.69
CA GLU A 56 -9.47 0.36 0.19
C GLU A 56 -10.66 -0.55 0.46
N GLY A 57 -10.75 -1.10 1.68
CA GLY A 57 -11.78 -2.08 2.02
C GLY A 57 -11.74 -3.35 1.17
N THR A 58 -10.55 -3.78 0.80
CA THR A 58 -10.33 -4.92 -0.11
C THR A 58 -9.87 -6.13 0.69
N ASP A 59 -10.68 -7.16 0.75
CA ASP A 59 -10.33 -8.43 1.36
C ASP A 59 -9.74 -9.41 0.32
N HIS A 60 -8.96 -10.38 0.77
CA HIS A 60 -8.40 -11.46 -0.04
C HIS A 60 -7.56 -11.02 -1.24
N LEU A 61 -6.78 -9.95 -1.08
CA LEU A 61 -5.91 -9.44 -2.14
C LEU A 61 -4.59 -10.22 -2.18
N ARG A 62 -4.24 -10.78 -3.34
CA ARG A 62 -2.94 -11.43 -3.55
C ARG A 62 -2.06 -10.56 -4.44
N ILE A 63 -0.92 -10.16 -3.93
CA ILE A 63 0.10 -9.34 -4.59
C ILE A 63 1.35 -10.19 -4.69
N VAL A 64 1.68 -10.66 -5.89
CA VAL A 64 2.68 -11.71 -6.08
C VAL A 64 3.64 -11.35 -7.22
N ASN A 65 4.95 -11.53 -6.99
CA ASN A 65 6.00 -11.39 -8.02
C ASN A 65 6.04 -10.01 -8.71
N ASN A 66 5.65 -8.94 -8.03
CA ASN A 66 5.68 -7.61 -8.63
C ASN A 66 7.00 -6.88 -8.31
N LEU A 67 7.42 -6.02 -9.21
CA LEU A 67 8.39 -4.97 -8.93
C LEU A 67 7.64 -3.66 -8.67
N ILE A 68 7.75 -3.14 -7.46
CA ILE A 68 7.05 -1.94 -7.01
C ILE A 68 8.11 -0.95 -6.51
N GLY A 69 8.27 0.17 -7.19
CA GLY A 69 9.36 1.06 -6.80
C GLY A 69 9.17 2.54 -7.12
N ASN A 70 10.02 3.34 -6.50
CA ASN A 70 9.98 4.80 -6.57
C ASN A 70 8.58 5.34 -6.28
N CYS A 71 7.96 4.83 -5.21
CA CYS A 71 6.66 5.28 -4.76
C CYS A 71 6.83 6.43 -3.78
N ARG A 72 6.23 7.57 -4.05
CA ARG A 72 6.33 8.76 -3.20
C ARG A 72 5.76 8.54 -1.79
N SER A 73 4.83 7.62 -1.64
CA SER A 73 4.32 7.27 -0.31
C SER A 73 4.66 5.83 0.03
N ALA A 74 3.85 4.86 -0.36
CA ALA A 74 4.12 3.48 -0.03
C ALA A 74 4.02 2.57 -1.26
N GLY A 75 4.81 1.48 -1.25
CA GLY A 75 4.68 0.43 -2.25
C GLY A 75 3.32 -0.23 -2.20
N TYR A 76 2.92 -0.69 -1.03
CA TYR A 76 1.57 -1.16 -0.75
C TYR A 76 0.95 -0.42 0.44
N PHE A 77 -0.27 0.03 0.27
CA PHE A 77 -1.09 0.59 1.34
C PHE A 77 -2.49 0.03 1.30
N ALA A 78 -3.01 -0.41 2.44
CA ALA A 78 -4.41 -0.77 2.57
C ALA A 78 -5.02 -0.18 3.84
N LYS A 79 -6.28 0.18 3.75
CA LYS A 79 -7.07 0.62 4.89
C LYS A 79 -8.48 0.03 4.84
N PRO A 80 -9.11 -0.23 6.01
CA PRO A 80 -10.51 -0.60 6.07
C PRO A 80 -11.40 0.59 5.69
N VAL A 81 -12.56 0.30 5.14
CA VAL A 81 -13.60 1.27 4.87
C VAL A 81 -14.84 0.88 5.66
N SER A 82 -15.33 1.81 6.46
CA SER A 82 -16.59 1.62 7.18
C SER A 82 -17.75 1.46 6.19
N PHE A 83 -18.66 0.54 6.49
CA PHE A 83 -19.90 0.43 5.74
C PHE A 83 -20.64 1.76 5.81
N ARG A 84 -20.74 2.40 4.66
CA ARG A 84 -21.48 3.67 4.54
C ARG A 84 -22.93 3.34 4.25
N ALA A 85 -23.82 4.12 4.80
CA ALA A 85 -25.27 4.18 4.60
C ALA A 85 -25.98 2.93 4.05
N GLU A 86 -27.13 2.65 4.59
CA GLU A 86 -28.03 1.59 4.14
C GLU A 86 -28.26 1.64 2.61
N GLY A 87 -28.00 0.55 1.93
CA GLY A 87 -28.10 0.45 0.47
C GLY A 87 -26.81 0.71 -0.32
N MET A 88 -25.75 1.23 0.27
CA MET A 88 -24.42 1.28 -0.35
C MET A 88 -23.60 0.09 0.11
N ASN A 89 -23.41 -0.89 -0.75
CA ASN A 89 -22.60 -2.06 -0.45
C ASN A 89 -21.08 -1.75 -0.59
N ARG A 90 -20.66 -0.62 -0.03
CA ARG A 90 -19.28 -0.15 -0.01
C ARG A 90 -18.74 -0.24 1.41
N GLY A 91 -17.72 -1.03 1.58
CA GLY A 91 -17.04 -1.25 2.84
C GLY A 91 -16.25 -2.54 2.81
N GLY A 92 -15.31 -2.68 3.70
CA GLY A 92 -14.49 -3.88 3.84
C GLY A 92 -13.43 -3.68 4.91
N THR A 93 -12.85 -4.77 5.35
CA THR A 93 -11.93 -4.80 6.49
C THR A 93 -10.47 -4.77 6.09
N SER A 94 -10.16 -4.98 4.82
CA SER A 94 -8.80 -5.13 4.26
C SER A 94 -7.99 -6.19 5.00
N VAL A 95 -8.56 -7.39 5.07
CA VAL A 95 -7.95 -8.58 5.69
C VAL A 95 -7.61 -9.64 4.65
N ASP A 96 -6.82 -10.62 5.08
CA ASP A 96 -6.39 -11.75 4.26
C ASP A 96 -5.64 -11.34 2.98
N ALA A 97 -4.98 -10.19 3.00
CA ALA A 97 -4.05 -9.85 1.94
C ALA A 97 -2.75 -10.64 2.09
N GLU A 98 -2.25 -11.12 0.96
CA GLU A 98 -0.99 -11.86 0.85
C GLU A 98 -0.02 -11.12 -0.08
N LEU A 99 1.12 -10.69 0.46
CA LEU A 99 2.19 -10.06 -0.28
C LEU A 99 3.36 -11.05 -0.39
N ILE A 100 3.54 -11.65 -1.56
CA ILE A 100 4.47 -12.77 -1.71
C ILE A 100 5.47 -12.51 -2.85
N ASN A 101 6.75 -12.68 -2.58
CA ASN A 101 7.84 -12.59 -3.56
C ASN A 101 7.86 -11.27 -4.35
N ASN A 102 7.46 -10.16 -3.76
CA ASN A 102 7.56 -8.87 -4.41
C ASN A 102 8.93 -8.22 -4.16
N ILE A 103 9.32 -7.34 -5.04
CA ILE A 103 10.45 -6.44 -4.82
C ILE A 103 9.88 -5.05 -4.56
N PHE A 104 10.16 -4.50 -3.40
CA PHE A 104 9.89 -3.10 -3.05
C PHE A 104 11.20 -2.32 -3.16
N TYR A 105 11.19 -1.24 -3.92
CA TYR A 105 12.38 -0.46 -4.21
C TYR A 105 12.15 1.01 -3.88
N HIS A 106 12.88 1.52 -2.90
CA HIS A 106 12.94 2.94 -2.58
C HIS A 106 11.56 3.62 -2.51
N CYS A 107 10.72 3.18 -1.58
CA CYS A 107 9.43 3.79 -1.29
C CYS A 107 9.60 4.83 -0.17
N GLU A 108 9.33 6.12 -0.44
CA GLU A 108 9.74 7.23 0.44
C GLU A 108 9.18 7.15 1.86
N GLU A 109 7.96 6.64 2.04
CA GLU A 109 7.34 6.56 3.35
C GLU A 109 7.35 5.15 3.94
N ALA A 110 7.04 4.15 3.13
CA ALA A 110 7.08 2.75 3.53
C ALA A 110 7.02 1.80 2.32
N ALA A 111 7.64 0.64 2.42
CA ALA A 111 7.41 -0.44 1.45
C ALA A 111 6.00 -1.00 1.62
N ILE A 112 5.59 -1.29 2.86
CA ILE A 112 4.30 -1.90 3.19
C ILE A 112 3.62 -1.18 4.35
N LYS A 113 2.33 -0.85 4.16
CA LYS A 113 1.41 -0.39 5.20
C LYS A 113 0.17 -1.27 5.21
N MET A 114 0.10 -2.19 6.14
CA MET A 114 -1.06 -3.07 6.35
C MET A 114 -1.99 -2.53 7.43
N PRO A 115 -3.31 -2.70 7.32
CA PRO A 115 -4.22 -2.24 8.36
C PRO A 115 -4.03 -3.00 9.66
N THR A 116 -3.93 -4.32 9.62
CA THR A 116 -3.80 -5.19 10.79
C THR A 116 -2.90 -6.40 10.48
N LYS A 117 -2.57 -7.15 11.53
CA LYS A 117 -1.86 -8.43 11.41
C LYS A 117 -2.72 -9.60 10.87
N ALA A 118 -3.96 -9.34 10.48
CA ALA A 118 -4.79 -10.31 9.74
C ALA A 118 -4.42 -10.38 8.25
N ASN A 119 -3.30 -9.84 7.88
CA ASN A 119 -2.68 -9.92 6.56
C ASN A 119 -1.31 -10.58 6.72
N LYS A 120 -0.65 -10.93 5.62
CA LYS A 120 0.69 -11.52 5.69
C LYS A 120 1.60 -11.06 4.56
N ALA A 121 2.91 -11.12 4.82
CA ALA A 121 3.96 -10.93 3.84
C ALA A 121 4.95 -12.09 3.93
N GLU A 122 5.48 -12.56 2.80
CA GLU A 122 6.43 -13.66 2.74
C GLU A 122 7.34 -13.58 1.52
N GLY A 123 8.65 -13.73 1.75
CA GLY A 123 9.65 -13.81 0.70
C GLY A 123 9.86 -12.53 -0.11
N ASN A 124 9.47 -11.37 0.41
CA ASN A 124 9.65 -10.10 -0.29
C ASN A 124 11.10 -9.62 -0.18
N CYS A 125 11.53 -8.83 -1.16
CA CYS A 125 12.83 -8.18 -1.17
C CYS A 125 12.65 -6.67 -1.04
N TYR A 126 13.34 -6.07 -0.07
CA TYR A 126 13.31 -4.65 0.22
C TYR A 126 14.62 -4.02 -0.21
N VAL A 127 14.57 -3.19 -1.25
CA VAL A 127 15.74 -2.65 -1.90
C VAL A 127 15.84 -1.15 -1.67
N LYS A 128 16.94 -0.70 -1.07
CA LYS A 128 17.19 0.71 -0.74
C LYS A 128 16.07 1.34 0.11
N GLU A 129 15.44 0.56 0.95
CA GLU A 129 14.50 1.09 1.93
C GLU A 129 15.29 1.62 3.15
N GLU A 130 14.96 2.81 3.60
CA GLU A 130 15.63 3.48 4.70
C GLU A 130 14.71 3.67 5.90
N GLY A 131 15.29 3.67 7.09
CA GLY A 131 14.50 3.81 8.32
C GLY A 131 13.60 2.60 8.57
N GLY A 132 12.48 2.79 9.23
CA GLY A 132 11.42 1.79 9.36
C GLY A 132 10.47 1.90 8.16
N TYR A 133 10.30 0.85 7.41
CA TYR A 133 9.55 0.82 6.16
C TYR A 133 8.40 -0.19 6.12
N LEU A 134 8.20 -0.94 7.20
CA LEU A 134 7.12 -1.93 7.36
C LEU A 134 6.19 -1.50 8.49
N ARG A 135 4.89 -1.41 8.22
CA ARG A 135 3.97 -0.81 9.17
C ARG A 135 2.65 -1.54 9.27
N ILE A 136 2.20 -1.75 10.51
CA ILE A 136 0.81 -2.05 10.86
C ILE A 136 0.13 -0.76 11.31
N LEU A 137 -1.04 -0.47 10.76
CA LEU A 137 -1.78 0.76 11.06
C LEU A 137 -2.56 0.68 12.36
N TYR A 138 -3.10 -0.49 12.67
CA TYR A 138 -3.89 -0.72 13.88
C TYR A 138 -3.39 -1.92 14.66
N PRO A 139 -3.35 -1.87 15.99
CA PRO A 139 -3.76 -0.75 16.84
C PRO A 139 -2.77 0.41 16.81
N GLN A 140 -3.22 1.54 17.30
CA GLN A 140 -2.40 2.75 17.48
C GLN A 140 -1.50 2.64 18.73
N PRO A 141 -0.33 3.33 18.75
CA PRO A 141 0.28 4.08 17.66
C PRO A 141 0.85 3.17 16.58
N PRO A 142 0.77 3.57 15.30
CA PRO A 142 1.37 2.78 14.23
C PRO A 142 2.90 2.87 14.32
N VAL A 143 3.56 1.73 14.21
CA VAL A 143 5.02 1.63 14.29
C VAL A 143 5.58 1.23 12.94
N CYS A 144 6.58 1.95 12.47
CA CYS A 144 7.38 1.53 11.33
C CYS A 144 8.55 0.67 11.82
N LEU A 145 8.67 -0.52 11.27
CA LEU A 145 9.68 -1.51 11.63
C LEU A 145 10.64 -1.73 10.47
N HIS A 146 11.87 -2.10 10.81
CA HIS A 146 12.81 -2.77 9.90
C HIS A 146 12.44 -4.24 9.77
N LEU A 147 12.96 -4.90 8.74
CA LEU A 147 12.68 -6.31 8.49
C LEU A 147 12.95 -7.23 9.68
N PRO A 148 14.09 -7.16 10.40
CA PRO A 148 14.31 -8.02 11.56
C PRO A 148 13.25 -7.88 12.66
N ALA A 149 12.82 -6.66 12.97
CA ALA A 149 11.76 -6.43 13.96
C ALA A 149 10.39 -6.90 13.46
N TRP A 150 10.12 -6.76 12.16
CA TRP A 150 8.90 -7.25 11.51
C TRP A 150 8.80 -8.77 11.60
N GLN A 151 9.89 -9.45 11.36
CA GLN A 151 10.01 -10.92 11.49
C GLN A 151 9.82 -11.36 12.94
N GLU A 152 10.48 -10.68 13.88
CA GLU A 152 10.42 -11.03 15.30
C GLU A 152 9.03 -10.81 15.91
N PHE A 153 8.41 -9.64 15.66
CA PHE A 153 7.14 -9.27 16.31
C PHE A 153 5.92 -9.90 15.66
N TYR A 154 5.93 -10.04 14.33
CA TYR A 154 4.74 -10.49 13.61
C TYR A 154 4.89 -11.84 12.94
N GLY A 155 6.10 -12.37 12.82
CA GLY A 155 6.35 -13.61 12.10
C GLY A 155 6.12 -13.47 10.59
N PHE A 156 6.15 -12.27 10.06
CA PHE A 156 5.98 -11.97 8.64
C PHE A 156 7.33 -11.92 7.93
N ASP A 157 7.32 -12.27 6.66
CA ASP A 157 8.48 -12.17 5.78
C ASP A 157 9.73 -12.91 6.30
N LEU A 158 9.54 -14.11 6.86
CA LEU A 158 10.63 -14.89 7.43
C LEU A 158 11.71 -15.24 6.40
N GLN A 159 11.38 -15.28 5.11
CA GLN A 159 12.30 -15.44 4.01
C GLN A 159 12.57 -14.12 3.27
N GLY A 160 12.08 -13.02 3.79
CA GLY A 160 12.31 -11.68 3.26
C GLY A 160 13.77 -11.27 3.35
N GLN A 161 14.19 -10.39 2.46
CA GLN A 161 15.57 -9.94 2.34
C GLN A 161 15.64 -8.42 2.18
N GLU A 162 16.68 -7.84 2.77
CA GLU A 162 17.11 -6.48 2.49
C GLU A 162 18.23 -6.51 1.46
N ALA A 163 18.20 -5.59 0.51
CA ALA A 163 19.22 -5.51 -0.53
C ALA A 163 19.57 -4.06 -0.87
N TRP A 164 20.76 -3.86 -1.42
CA TRP A 164 21.25 -2.54 -1.78
C TRP A 164 21.88 -2.57 -3.18
N PHE A 165 21.05 -2.41 -4.18
CA PHE A 165 21.47 -2.33 -5.58
C PHE A 165 20.58 -1.35 -6.36
N ASP A 166 21.10 -0.88 -7.48
CA ASP A 166 20.33 -0.03 -8.37
C ASP A 166 19.41 -0.85 -9.28
N VAL A 167 18.17 -0.40 -9.39
CA VAL A 167 17.21 -0.89 -10.38
C VAL A 167 16.95 0.22 -11.37
N ASP A 168 17.23 -0.04 -12.63
CA ASP A 168 16.89 0.86 -13.75
C ASP A 168 15.78 0.21 -14.57
N VAL A 169 14.65 0.88 -14.63
CA VAL A 169 13.50 0.44 -15.43
C VAL A 169 13.40 1.33 -16.67
N ASP A 170 13.77 0.77 -17.81
CA ASP A 170 13.62 1.44 -19.10
C ASP A 170 12.15 1.49 -19.51
N THR A 171 11.48 2.54 -19.08
CA THR A 171 10.04 2.72 -19.32
C THR A 171 9.71 2.95 -20.80
N GLU A 172 10.68 3.29 -21.65
CA GLU A 172 10.45 3.44 -23.08
C GLU A 172 10.36 2.09 -23.81
N LYS A 173 10.92 1.04 -23.23
CA LYS A 173 10.87 -0.32 -23.77
C LYS A 173 9.69 -1.17 -23.28
N LEU A 174 8.88 -0.65 -22.38
CA LEU A 174 7.72 -1.35 -21.84
C LEU A 174 6.43 -1.11 -22.62
N THR A 175 6.52 -0.49 -23.79
CA THR A 175 5.36 -0.19 -24.67
C THR A 175 5.11 -1.29 -25.69
#